data_889382d3b29c6cf229a872172cbc2067
#
_entry.id   889382d3b29c6cf229a872172cbc2067
#
_cell.length_a   1.000
_cell.length_b   1.000
_cell.length_c   1.000
_cell.angle_alpha   90.00
_cell.angle_beta   90.00
_cell.angle_gamma   90.00
#
_symmetry.space_group_name_H-M   'P 1'
#
loop_
_entity.id
_entity.type
_entity.pdbx_description
1 polymer ?
#
loop_
_entity_poly.entity_id
_entity_poly.type
_entity_poly.pdbx_seq_one_letter_code
_entity_poly.pdbx_strand_id
1 'polypeptide(L)'
;MGIFDALYTGVSGLNAAQIQIQTTGQNITNADSEYYTRQRVVQVANEAFHTKGGDIGRGTMVQQIVRVHDEFVFGRLTSSYSNLEYTSYKEQVLQEVNQKFPDLADSGILENIKKYFAMWNNYASHPNEAAQKTVLIDSANVLMGNINDSYETLNKIRDSVNDQLILAVNEVNDIARQIADINKQLQRTEINTRINSNDLRDKRDALELRLSKLTNINSFKQDVSSNSSFDDATIYDMGKNYTLSINGITLVEGENFHEIKMDTTHSERGYSTLFYELNDETRIDISSKFTGGKIAGMLDLRGRYMTSDGKMRDGILTTYQDNLDAFAKTFITQTNSVYASGAVKEMVSDYLKDAKANTTLQNYDNGIKDGDITVKIYNTQGNVVAQRKISINASTTLNDITRGNSIVQDFNKNLDDNNDKNFNNDIDDYFKAVYTWDEHTQTGNLSFKPTEKNPTGFYIAIEDNGTNFAGTLGLSKFLDGQNASNIRVNEAIQADPALLHGGKSPQPGDNSMANAMINLQNVKLPFNSRTGGDRDETISGYYRYITTQMASDTQSTMTQNATNTAINTTVNAQWQSISGVNMNEELSNLMRYQSSYGAAAKVITTVEKMLSTLLELKQ
;
A
#
# COMPACT_ATOMS: atom_id res chain seq x y z
N MET A 1 -23.43 -36.62 65.06
CA MET A 1 -22.28 -36.08 64.28
C MET A 1 -21.04 -36.79 64.82
N GLY A 2 -20.37 -37.56 63.99
CA GLY A 2 -19.11 -38.14 64.41
C GLY A 2 -18.05 -37.05 64.55
N ILE A 3 -17.20 -37.05 65.51
CA ILE A 3 -16.07 -36.11 65.69
C ILE A 3 -15.23 -36.03 64.41
N PHE A 4 -15.15 -37.17 63.70
CA PHE A 4 -14.45 -37.26 62.41
C PHE A 4 -15.12 -36.39 61.26
N ASP A 5 -16.44 -36.19 61.26
CA ASP A 5 -17.11 -35.35 60.27
C ASP A 5 -16.79 -33.85 60.49
N ALA A 6 -16.71 -33.47 61.80
CA ALA A 6 -16.28 -32.12 62.15
C ALA A 6 -14.79 -31.87 61.81
N LEU A 7 -13.93 -32.88 62.02
CA LEU A 7 -12.53 -32.81 61.58
C LEU A 7 -12.42 -32.67 60.04
N TYR A 8 -13.18 -33.48 59.31
CA TYR A 8 -13.20 -33.45 57.86
C TYR A 8 -13.67 -32.10 57.32
N THR A 9 -14.69 -31.50 57.94
CA THR A 9 -15.15 -30.12 57.60
C THR A 9 -14.05 -29.08 57.84
N GLY A 10 -13.32 -29.17 58.97
CA GLY A 10 -12.21 -28.28 59.27
C GLY A 10 -11.05 -28.43 58.27
N VAL A 11 -10.64 -29.66 57.95
CA VAL A 11 -9.56 -29.94 56.98
C VAL A 11 -9.93 -29.48 55.58
N SER A 12 -11.17 -29.73 55.12
CA SER A 12 -11.64 -29.29 53.82
C SER A 12 -11.64 -27.78 53.68
N GLY A 13 -12.08 -27.06 54.74
CA GLY A 13 -12.04 -25.58 54.77
C GLY A 13 -10.62 -25.02 54.76
N LEU A 14 -9.70 -25.68 55.51
CA LEU A 14 -8.29 -25.28 55.56
C LEU A 14 -7.62 -25.45 54.18
N ASN A 15 -7.82 -26.60 53.52
CA ASN A 15 -7.29 -26.83 52.17
C ASN A 15 -7.83 -25.83 51.17
N ALA A 16 -9.13 -25.52 51.20
CA ALA A 16 -9.72 -24.54 50.30
C ALA A 16 -9.13 -23.13 50.51
N ALA A 17 -9.01 -22.70 51.77
CA ALA A 17 -8.41 -21.42 52.11
C ALA A 17 -6.92 -21.33 51.69
N GLN A 18 -6.17 -22.43 51.82
CA GLN A 18 -4.77 -22.48 51.38
C GLN A 18 -4.65 -22.31 49.87
N ILE A 19 -5.47 -22.97 49.07
CA ILE A 19 -5.48 -22.82 47.60
C ILE A 19 -5.88 -21.41 47.22
N GLN A 20 -6.87 -20.80 47.89
CA GLN A 20 -7.27 -19.43 47.66
C GLN A 20 -6.12 -18.44 47.97
N ILE A 21 -5.39 -18.61 49.07
CA ILE A 21 -4.21 -17.80 49.42
C ILE A 21 -3.12 -17.93 48.34
N GLN A 22 -2.85 -19.17 47.87
CA GLN A 22 -1.85 -19.40 46.82
C GLN A 22 -2.25 -18.73 45.50
N THR A 23 -3.52 -18.87 45.06
CA THR A 23 -4.02 -18.25 43.81
C THR A 23 -3.98 -16.72 43.91
N THR A 24 -4.41 -16.14 45.04
CA THR A 24 -4.33 -14.70 45.28
C THR A 24 -2.88 -14.21 45.28
N GLY A 25 -1.98 -14.98 45.92
CA GLY A 25 -0.53 -14.68 45.87
C GLY A 25 0.03 -14.69 44.47
N GLN A 26 -0.39 -15.64 43.63
CA GLN A 26 -0.01 -15.70 42.21
C GLN A 26 -0.57 -14.49 41.43
N ASN A 27 -1.82 -14.11 41.66
CA ASN A 27 -2.39 -12.88 41.04
C ASN A 27 -1.57 -11.66 41.43
N ILE A 28 -1.25 -11.46 42.69
CA ILE A 28 -0.47 -10.34 43.20
C ILE A 28 0.93 -10.30 42.55
N THR A 29 1.63 -11.41 42.49
CA THR A 29 2.99 -11.49 41.96
C THR A 29 3.05 -11.29 40.46
N ASN A 30 1.97 -11.56 39.72
CA ASN A 30 1.87 -11.38 38.28
C ASN A 30 1.01 -10.19 37.86
N ALA A 31 0.68 -9.26 38.79
CA ALA A 31 -0.18 -8.12 38.49
C ALA A 31 0.37 -7.21 37.39
N ASP A 32 1.70 -7.07 37.33
CA ASP A 32 2.41 -6.27 36.31
C ASP A 32 2.88 -7.11 35.09
N SER A 33 2.55 -8.40 35.05
CA SER A 33 2.91 -9.26 33.91
C SER A 33 2.00 -8.97 32.73
N GLU A 34 2.59 -8.63 31.58
CA GLU A 34 1.85 -8.42 30.34
C GLU A 34 1.09 -9.71 29.97
N TYR A 35 -0.18 -9.58 29.62
CA TYR A 35 -1.07 -10.70 29.23
C TYR A 35 -1.43 -11.71 30.33
N TYR A 36 -1.13 -11.45 31.61
CA TYR A 36 -1.61 -12.30 32.69
C TYR A 36 -3.09 -12.06 32.97
N THR A 37 -3.87 -13.12 33.01
CA THR A 37 -5.31 -13.07 33.34
C THR A 37 -5.52 -13.47 34.81
N ARG A 38 -6.28 -12.63 35.55
CA ARG A 38 -6.63 -12.93 36.96
C ARG A 38 -7.26 -14.32 37.10
N GLN A 39 -6.81 -15.07 38.08
CA GLN A 39 -7.34 -16.40 38.36
C GLN A 39 -8.23 -16.39 39.60
N ARG A 40 -9.27 -17.23 39.59
CA ARG A 40 -10.25 -17.39 40.67
C ARG A 40 -10.43 -18.85 41.00
N VAL A 41 -10.50 -19.15 42.31
CA VAL A 41 -10.83 -20.48 42.84
C VAL A 41 -12.35 -20.66 42.83
N VAL A 42 -12.84 -21.70 42.16
CA VAL A 42 -14.25 -22.14 42.21
C VAL A 42 -14.39 -23.15 43.32
N GLN A 43 -15.16 -22.79 44.35
CA GLN A 43 -15.40 -23.60 45.56
C GLN A 43 -16.88 -24.00 45.61
N VAL A 44 -17.15 -25.27 45.93
CA VAL A 44 -18.49 -25.81 46.06
C VAL A 44 -18.64 -26.55 47.40
N ALA A 45 -19.86 -26.69 47.91
CA ALA A 45 -20.13 -27.50 49.07
C ALA A 45 -19.95 -28.99 48.72
N ASN A 46 -19.35 -29.76 49.65
CA ASN A 46 -19.33 -31.22 49.54
C ASN A 46 -20.73 -31.82 49.70
N GLU A 47 -20.95 -33.02 49.12
CA GLU A 47 -22.19 -33.74 49.25
C GLU A 47 -22.56 -33.89 50.74
N ALA A 48 -23.80 -33.52 51.09
CA ALA A 48 -24.30 -33.61 52.44
C ALA A 48 -24.60 -35.06 52.80
N PHE A 49 -24.46 -35.41 54.08
CA PHE A 49 -24.88 -36.69 54.61
C PHE A 49 -26.34 -36.64 55.06
N HIS A 50 -27.20 -37.42 54.45
CA HIS A 50 -28.61 -37.49 54.80
C HIS A 50 -28.85 -38.22 56.09
N THR A 51 -29.51 -37.62 57.10
CA THR A 51 -29.91 -38.20 58.36
C THR A 51 -31.40 -38.05 58.57
N LYS A 52 -31.97 -38.79 59.53
CA LYS A 52 -33.40 -38.70 59.96
C LYS A 52 -33.75 -37.28 60.48
N GLY A 53 -32.77 -36.48 60.86
CA GLY A 53 -32.92 -35.11 61.36
C GLY A 53 -32.64 -34.02 60.35
N GLY A 54 -32.34 -34.38 59.11
CA GLY A 54 -31.98 -33.46 58.02
C GLY A 54 -30.56 -33.67 57.48
N ASP A 55 -30.17 -32.90 56.51
CA ASP A 55 -28.88 -32.98 55.83
C ASP A 55 -27.77 -32.35 56.66
N ILE A 56 -26.67 -33.08 56.81
CA ILE A 56 -25.47 -32.61 57.50
C ILE A 56 -24.39 -32.33 56.45
N GLY A 57 -23.96 -31.04 56.37
CA GLY A 57 -22.88 -30.61 55.48
C GLY A 57 -21.53 -31.25 55.83
N ARG A 58 -20.74 -31.62 54.80
CA ARG A 58 -19.41 -32.25 54.94
C ARG A 58 -18.27 -31.34 54.55
N GLY A 59 -18.46 -30.03 54.71
CA GLY A 59 -17.46 -29.01 54.36
C GLY A 59 -17.49 -28.60 52.89
N THR A 60 -16.35 -28.28 52.33
CA THR A 60 -16.22 -27.66 51.02
C THR A 60 -15.15 -28.38 50.18
N MET A 61 -15.24 -28.22 48.85
CA MET A 61 -14.28 -28.74 47.91
C MET A 61 -13.91 -27.62 46.90
N VAL A 62 -12.63 -27.51 46.58
CA VAL A 62 -12.18 -26.74 45.45
C VAL A 62 -12.43 -27.58 44.20
N GLN A 63 -13.28 -27.06 43.31
CA GLN A 63 -13.62 -27.74 42.09
C GLN A 63 -12.55 -27.49 41.01
N GLN A 64 -12.15 -26.22 40.83
CA GLN A 64 -11.16 -25.81 39.84
C GLN A 64 -10.63 -24.39 40.09
N ILE A 65 -9.52 -24.04 39.43
CA ILE A 65 -8.98 -22.68 39.34
C ILE A 65 -9.20 -22.22 37.91
N VAL A 66 -9.97 -21.14 37.74
CA VAL A 66 -10.36 -20.60 36.43
C VAL A 66 -9.81 -19.21 36.20
N ARG A 67 -9.57 -18.87 34.96
CA ARG A 67 -9.26 -17.49 34.56
C ARG A 67 -10.53 -16.64 34.55
N VAL A 68 -10.42 -15.37 34.89
CA VAL A 68 -11.49 -14.38 34.72
C VAL A 68 -11.32 -13.76 33.32
N HIS A 69 -11.98 -14.35 32.34
CA HIS A 69 -11.83 -14.03 30.92
C HIS A 69 -13.20 -13.83 30.29
N ASP A 70 -13.35 -12.79 29.48
CA ASP A 70 -14.55 -12.51 28.68
C ASP A 70 -14.17 -12.54 27.19
N GLU A 71 -14.62 -13.58 26.50
CA GLU A 71 -14.28 -13.81 25.09
C GLU A 71 -14.83 -12.72 24.17
N PHE A 72 -16.00 -12.15 24.47
CA PHE A 72 -16.57 -11.07 23.68
C PHE A 72 -15.73 -9.78 23.78
N VAL A 73 -15.31 -9.42 25.00
CA VAL A 73 -14.45 -8.25 25.21
C VAL A 73 -13.06 -8.48 24.62
N PHE A 74 -12.54 -9.73 24.71
CA PHE A 74 -11.27 -10.11 24.10
C PHE A 74 -11.32 -10.00 22.56
N GLY A 75 -12.40 -10.48 21.92
CA GLY A 75 -12.60 -10.34 20.48
C GLY A 75 -12.71 -8.87 20.03
N ARG A 76 -13.32 -8.01 20.86
CA ARG A 76 -13.30 -6.55 20.61
C ARG A 76 -11.91 -5.96 20.76
N LEU A 77 -11.12 -6.43 21.72
CA LEU A 77 -9.74 -5.98 21.94
C LEU A 77 -8.86 -6.35 20.74
N THR A 78 -8.90 -7.60 20.27
CA THR A 78 -8.15 -8.03 19.07
C THR A 78 -8.54 -7.24 17.84
N SER A 79 -9.84 -6.99 17.61
CA SER A 79 -10.33 -6.17 16.51
C SER A 79 -9.86 -4.71 16.61
N SER A 80 -9.84 -4.14 17.83
CA SER A 80 -9.38 -2.75 18.05
C SER A 80 -7.88 -2.61 17.80
N TYR A 81 -7.06 -3.57 18.20
CA TYR A 81 -5.63 -3.59 17.86
C TYR A 81 -5.40 -3.72 16.36
N SER A 82 -6.15 -4.59 15.68
CA SER A 82 -6.07 -4.74 14.23
C SER A 82 -6.34 -3.43 13.50
N ASN A 83 -7.41 -2.71 13.89
CA ASN A 83 -7.75 -1.42 13.28
C ASN A 83 -6.72 -0.32 13.60
N LEU A 84 -6.21 -0.30 14.83
CA LEU A 84 -5.18 0.65 15.24
C LEU A 84 -3.88 0.45 14.44
N GLU A 85 -3.37 -0.77 14.37
CA GLU A 85 -2.11 -1.06 13.66
C GLU A 85 -2.22 -0.85 12.15
N TYR A 86 -3.40 -1.10 11.56
CA TYR A 86 -3.68 -0.75 10.16
C TYR A 86 -3.52 0.74 9.90
N THR A 87 -4.14 1.59 10.73
CA THR A 87 -4.09 3.05 10.53
C THR A 87 -2.74 3.63 10.94
N SER A 88 -2.12 3.13 12.01
CA SER A 88 -0.83 3.58 12.50
C SER A 88 0.29 3.34 11.48
N TYR A 89 0.32 2.16 10.87
CA TYR A 89 1.30 1.86 9.84
C TYR A 89 1.12 2.72 8.59
N LYS A 90 -0.13 2.90 8.13
CA LYS A 90 -0.44 3.80 7.00
C LYS A 90 -0.02 5.23 7.29
N GLU A 91 -0.34 5.74 8.47
CA GLU A 91 0.04 7.08 8.89
C GLU A 91 1.55 7.26 8.84
N GLN A 92 2.32 6.34 9.42
CA GLN A 92 3.77 6.39 9.43
C GLN A 92 4.35 6.51 8.02
N VAL A 93 3.91 5.66 7.09
CA VAL A 93 4.43 5.66 5.71
C VAL A 93 3.99 6.91 4.94
N LEU A 94 2.72 7.35 5.08
CA LEU A 94 2.24 8.55 4.41
C LEU A 94 2.90 9.83 4.93
N GLN A 95 3.22 9.90 6.23
CA GLN A 95 4.02 10.99 6.80
C GLN A 95 5.45 10.98 6.22
N GLU A 96 6.07 9.81 6.06
CA GLU A 96 7.39 9.70 5.40
C GLU A 96 7.32 10.21 3.95
N VAL A 97 6.28 9.84 3.19
CA VAL A 97 6.06 10.37 1.83
C VAL A 97 5.98 11.89 1.85
N ASN A 98 5.12 12.48 2.69
CA ASN A 98 4.96 13.93 2.77
C ASN A 98 6.25 14.68 3.16
N GLN A 99 7.07 14.10 4.02
CA GLN A 99 8.36 14.69 4.38
C GLN A 99 9.36 14.72 3.22
N LYS A 100 9.30 13.73 2.33
CA LYS A 100 10.19 13.61 1.16
C LYS A 100 9.66 14.33 -0.09
N PHE A 101 8.42 14.82 -0.05
CA PHE A 101 7.79 15.67 -1.07
C PHE A 101 7.42 17.05 -0.51
N PRO A 102 8.36 17.78 0.08
CA PRO A 102 8.06 19.10 0.63
C PRO A 102 7.84 20.07 -0.55
N ASP A 103 6.63 20.56 -0.69
CA ASP A 103 6.32 21.71 -1.56
C ASP A 103 6.35 22.97 -0.68
N LEU A 104 7.54 23.26 -0.15
CA LEU A 104 7.77 24.43 0.68
C LEU A 104 7.87 25.69 -0.20
N ALA A 105 7.52 26.84 0.35
CA ALA A 105 7.70 28.12 -0.32
C ALA A 105 9.17 28.24 -0.78
N ASP A 106 9.36 28.61 -2.05
CA ASP A 106 10.65 28.79 -2.73
C ASP A 106 11.49 27.51 -2.97
N SER A 107 10.94 26.32 -2.72
CA SER A 107 11.59 25.04 -3.01
C SER A 107 10.58 23.98 -3.49
N GLY A 108 11.07 22.90 -4.11
CA GLY A 108 10.24 21.81 -4.63
C GLY A 108 9.91 21.90 -6.11
N ILE A 109 9.16 20.90 -6.61
CA ILE A 109 8.86 20.77 -8.05
C ILE A 109 7.97 21.92 -8.54
N LEU A 110 6.99 22.36 -7.74
CA LEU A 110 6.10 23.47 -8.15
C LEU A 110 6.88 24.76 -8.41
N GLU A 111 7.86 25.07 -7.56
CA GLU A 111 8.70 26.25 -7.77
C GLU A 111 9.63 26.07 -8.97
N ASN A 112 10.16 24.87 -9.20
CA ASN A 112 10.98 24.58 -10.37
C ASN A 112 10.19 24.63 -11.68
N ILE A 113 8.90 24.28 -11.68
CA ILE A 113 8.00 24.50 -12.84
C ILE A 113 7.90 25.99 -13.15
N LYS A 114 7.71 26.84 -12.14
CA LYS A 114 7.67 28.31 -12.35
C LYS A 114 9.01 28.84 -12.87
N LYS A 115 10.12 28.40 -12.31
CA LYS A 115 11.48 28.78 -12.76
C LYS A 115 11.72 28.34 -14.20
N TYR A 116 11.32 27.13 -14.58
CA TYR A 116 11.42 26.63 -15.94
C TYR A 116 10.72 27.57 -16.95
N PHE A 117 9.47 27.96 -16.70
CA PHE A 117 8.76 28.89 -17.56
C PHE A 117 9.33 30.32 -17.52
N ALA A 118 9.86 30.77 -16.38
CA ALA A 118 10.55 32.04 -16.27
C ALA A 118 11.85 32.07 -17.11
N MET A 119 12.58 30.94 -17.18
CA MET A 119 13.77 30.84 -18.02
C MET A 119 13.42 30.82 -19.51
N TRP A 120 12.30 30.21 -19.92
CA TRP A 120 11.78 30.37 -21.29
C TRP A 120 11.45 31.82 -21.62
N ASN A 121 10.87 32.58 -20.68
CA ASN A 121 10.59 34.00 -20.85
C ASN A 121 11.88 34.85 -20.98
N ASN A 122 12.89 34.55 -20.17
CA ASN A 122 14.20 35.21 -20.28
C ASN A 122 14.86 34.92 -21.64
N TYR A 123 14.83 33.66 -22.08
CA TYR A 123 15.34 33.24 -23.37
C TYR A 123 14.55 33.89 -24.53
N ALA A 124 13.22 33.98 -24.46
CA ALA A 124 12.40 34.64 -25.46
C ALA A 124 12.72 36.15 -25.59
N SER A 125 13.13 36.79 -24.50
CA SER A 125 13.56 38.19 -24.49
C SER A 125 14.95 38.41 -25.09
N HIS A 126 15.84 37.39 -25.03
CA HIS A 126 17.22 37.43 -25.48
C HIS A 126 17.63 36.18 -26.29
N PRO A 127 16.95 35.88 -27.42
CA PRO A 127 17.06 34.58 -28.09
C PRO A 127 18.43 34.31 -28.73
N ASN A 128 19.24 35.34 -28.95
CA ASN A 128 20.57 35.22 -29.53
C ASN A 128 21.70 35.06 -28.48
N GLU A 129 21.37 35.14 -27.17
CA GLU A 129 22.37 35.04 -26.11
C GLU A 129 22.60 33.55 -25.72
N ALA A 130 23.83 33.05 -25.95
CA ALA A 130 24.18 31.67 -25.59
C ALA A 130 24.04 31.40 -24.09
N ALA A 131 24.30 32.39 -23.23
CA ALA A 131 24.13 32.24 -21.77
C ALA A 131 22.69 31.92 -21.38
N GLN A 132 21.67 32.51 -22.03
CA GLN A 132 20.26 32.25 -21.75
C GLN A 132 19.86 30.81 -22.10
N LYS A 133 20.42 30.26 -23.19
CA LYS A 133 20.23 28.86 -23.57
C LYS A 133 20.74 27.90 -22.50
N THR A 134 21.96 28.11 -21.98
CA THR A 134 22.56 27.30 -20.93
C THR A 134 21.74 27.36 -19.63
N VAL A 135 21.35 28.57 -19.20
CA VAL A 135 20.55 28.74 -17.97
C VAL A 135 19.17 28.09 -18.09
N LEU A 136 18.54 28.13 -19.27
CA LEU A 136 17.28 27.43 -19.51
C LEU A 136 17.45 25.90 -19.42
N ILE A 137 18.49 25.35 -20.06
CA ILE A 137 18.82 23.93 -20.01
C ILE A 137 19.11 23.49 -18.56
N ASP A 138 19.87 24.25 -17.79
CA ASP A 138 20.16 23.97 -16.39
C ASP A 138 18.90 23.98 -15.53
N SER A 139 18.02 24.96 -15.74
CA SER A 139 16.72 25.01 -15.04
C SER A 139 15.82 23.82 -15.39
N ALA A 140 15.82 23.39 -16.65
CA ALA A 140 15.12 22.20 -17.09
C ALA A 140 15.69 20.93 -16.44
N ASN A 141 17.03 20.79 -16.42
CA ASN A 141 17.70 19.64 -15.77
C ASN A 141 17.35 19.54 -14.28
N VAL A 142 17.32 20.67 -13.56
CA VAL A 142 16.91 20.68 -12.14
C VAL A 142 15.47 20.20 -11.97
N LEU A 143 14.54 20.66 -12.82
CA LEU A 143 13.15 20.22 -12.76
C LEU A 143 13.02 18.73 -13.06
N MET A 144 13.65 18.24 -14.15
CA MET A 144 13.61 16.82 -14.53
C MET A 144 14.25 15.93 -13.47
N GLY A 145 15.39 16.34 -12.92
CA GLY A 145 16.06 15.63 -11.82
C GLY A 145 15.16 15.50 -10.60
N ASN A 146 14.47 16.56 -10.18
CA ASN A 146 13.57 16.49 -9.02
C ASN A 146 12.34 15.59 -9.27
N ILE A 147 11.83 15.52 -10.51
CA ILE A 147 10.77 14.58 -10.87
C ILE A 147 11.27 13.13 -10.76
N ASN A 148 12.45 12.85 -11.32
CA ASN A 148 13.08 11.53 -11.25
C ASN A 148 13.34 11.10 -9.79
N ASP A 149 13.91 11.99 -8.97
CA ASP A 149 14.22 11.74 -7.56
C ASP A 149 12.95 11.47 -6.73
N SER A 150 11.87 12.19 -7.04
CA SER A 150 10.57 11.98 -6.41
C SER A 150 9.98 10.62 -6.75
N TYR A 151 10.05 10.23 -8.03
CA TYR A 151 9.59 8.92 -8.48
C TYR A 151 10.41 7.78 -7.84
N GLU A 152 11.74 7.91 -7.83
CA GLU A 152 12.63 6.92 -7.23
C GLU A 152 12.46 6.83 -5.70
N THR A 153 12.15 7.94 -5.05
CA THR A 153 11.82 7.95 -3.63
C THR A 153 10.55 7.15 -3.32
N LEU A 154 9.50 7.31 -4.13
CA LEU A 154 8.29 6.48 -4.01
C LEU A 154 8.57 5.00 -4.25
N ASN A 155 9.42 4.67 -5.22
CA ASN A 155 9.87 3.30 -5.45
C ASN A 155 10.54 2.70 -4.21
N LYS A 156 11.51 3.41 -3.61
CA LYS A 156 12.22 2.94 -2.40
C LYS A 156 11.28 2.73 -1.22
N ILE A 157 10.31 3.62 -1.03
CA ILE A 157 9.30 3.45 0.03
C ILE A 157 8.43 2.22 -0.26
N ARG A 158 7.97 2.02 -1.50
CA ARG A 158 7.19 0.84 -1.91
C ARG A 158 7.96 -0.46 -1.74
N ASP A 159 9.24 -0.48 -2.14
CA ASP A 159 10.11 -1.64 -1.97
C ASP A 159 10.28 -1.97 -0.49
N SER A 160 10.51 -0.97 0.37
CA SER A 160 10.58 -1.14 1.82
C SER A 160 9.27 -1.68 2.42
N VAL A 161 8.12 -1.21 1.95
CA VAL A 161 6.81 -1.74 2.38
C VAL A 161 6.66 -3.21 1.97
N ASN A 162 7.12 -3.60 0.77
CA ASN A 162 7.09 -4.99 0.33
C ASN A 162 7.99 -5.89 1.18
N ASP A 163 9.20 -5.44 1.49
CA ASP A 163 10.13 -6.21 2.35
C ASP A 163 9.57 -6.40 3.76
N GLN A 164 8.97 -5.35 4.32
CA GLN A 164 8.28 -5.45 5.61
C GLN A 164 7.05 -6.37 5.56
N LEU A 165 6.33 -6.42 4.43
CA LEU A 165 5.22 -7.34 4.23
C LEU A 165 5.69 -8.80 4.28
N ILE A 166 6.81 -9.13 3.64
CA ILE A 166 7.39 -10.47 3.67
C ILE A 166 7.73 -10.89 5.10
N LEU A 167 8.36 -10.00 5.87
CA LEU A 167 8.67 -10.26 7.28
C LEU A 167 7.41 -10.42 8.13
N ALA A 168 6.39 -9.60 7.92
CA ALA A 168 5.14 -9.67 8.66
C ALA A 168 4.36 -10.97 8.38
N VAL A 169 4.34 -11.44 7.13
CA VAL A 169 3.70 -12.73 6.77
C VAL A 169 4.45 -13.91 7.39
N ASN A 170 5.77 -13.89 7.40
CA ASN A 170 6.56 -14.91 8.08
C ASN A 170 6.28 -14.92 9.59
N GLU A 171 6.15 -13.75 10.23
CA GLU A 171 5.76 -13.64 11.64
C GLU A 171 4.35 -14.19 11.89
N VAL A 172 3.38 -13.95 10.99
CA VAL A 172 2.03 -14.56 11.06
C VAL A 172 2.14 -16.10 11.06
N ASN A 173 2.91 -16.67 10.14
CA ASN A 173 3.10 -18.11 10.05
C ASN A 173 3.76 -18.69 11.31
N ASP A 174 4.76 -18.01 11.86
CA ASP A 174 5.44 -18.45 13.09
C ASP A 174 4.52 -18.39 14.31
N ILE A 175 3.72 -17.34 14.46
CA ILE A 175 2.74 -17.23 15.55
C ILE A 175 1.65 -18.30 15.40
N ALA A 176 1.14 -18.52 14.20
CA ALA A 176 0.12 -19.53 13.95
C ALA A 176 0.62 -20.95 14.29
N ARG A 177 1.88 -21.27 13.96
CA ARG A 177 2.54 -22.52 14.35
C ARG A 177 2.66 -22.66 15.86
N GLN A 178 3.08 -21.60 16.58
CA GLN A 178 3.16 -21.59 18.04
C GLN A 178 1.78 -21.82 18.69
N ILE A 179 0.71 -21.23 18.13
CA ILE A 179 -0.66 -21.46 18.61
C ILE A 179 -1.06 -22.94 18.43
N ALA A 180 -0.77 -23.54 17.29
CA ALA A 180 -1.02 -24.97 17.04
C ALA A 180 -0.26 -25.87 18.05
N ASP A 181 0.98 -25.54 18.35
CA ASP A 181 1.78 -26.26 19.35
C ASP A 181 1.21 -26.11 20.77
N ILE A 182 0.72 -24.93 21.15
CA ILE A 182 0.03 -24.71 22.43
C ILE A 182 -1.27 -25.55 22.49
N ASN A 183 -2.05 -25.56 21.41
CA ASN A 183 -3.27 -26.37 21.34
C ASN A 183 -2.96 -27.85 21.53
N LYS A 184 -1.88 -28.35 20.95
CA LYS A 184 -1.40 -29.74 21.17
C LYS A 184 -1.02 -29.99 22.61
N GLN A 185 -0.39 -29.02 23.30
CA GLN A 185 -0.08 -29.14 24.73
C GLN A 185 -1.36 -29.13 25.58
N LEU A 186 -2.33 -28.24 25.28
CA LEU A 186 -3.62 -28.19 25.94
C LEU A 186 -4.37 -29.52 25.84
N GLN A 187 -4.41 -30.12 24.65
CA GLN A 187 -5.04 -31.44 24.44
C GLN A 187 -4.43 -32.53 25.35
N ARG A 188 -3.12 -32.49 25.56
CA ARG A 188 -2.41 -33.48 26.40
C ARG A 188 -2.60 -33.24 27.88
N THR A 189 -2.67 -32.00 28.34
CA THR A 189 -2.76 -31.63 29.75
C THR A 189 -4.20 -31.65 30.28
N GLU A 190 -5.18 -31.30 29.43
CA GLU A 190 -6.59 -31.17 29.80
C GLU A 190 -7.43 -32.42 29.42
N ILE A 191 -6.81 -33.58 29.27
CA ILE A 191 -7.50 -34.87 29.00
C ILE A 191 -8.57 -35.14 30.06
N ASN A 192 -8.32 -34.73 31.32
CA ASN A 192 -9.29 -34.78 32.39
C ASN A 192 -9.95 -33.39 32.54
N THR A 193 -11.25 -33.33 32.41
CA THR A 193 -12.11 -32.11 32.47
C THR A 193 -11.99 -31.29 33.77
N ARG A 194 -11.12 -31.70 34.73
CA ARG A 194 -10.89 -31.01 36.01
C ARG A 194 -9.60 -30.19 36.06
N ILE A 195 -8.75 -30.28 35.05
CA ILE A 195 -7.45 -29.57 35.01
C ILE A 195 -7.52 -28.49 33.95
N ASN A 196 -7.38 -27.23 34.36
CA ASN A 196 -7.27 -26.09 33.48
C ASN A 196 -5.82 -25.64 33.40
N SER A 197 -5.26 -25.63 32.19
CA SER A 197 -3.92 -25.13 31.93
C SER A 197 -3.95 -23.63 31.69
N ASN A 198 -4.26 -22.84 32.72
CA ASN A 198 -4.45 -21.39 32.63
C ASN A 198 -3.26 -20.68 31.99
N ASP A 199 -2.02 -21.04 32.31
CA ASP A 199 -0.80 -20.45 31.76
C ASP A 199 -0.65 -20.72 30.26
N LEU A 200 -1.06 -21.88 29.74
CA LEU A 200 -1.04 -22.17 28.31
C LEU A 200 -2.10 -21.36 27.57
N ARG A 201 -3.26 -21.16 28.18
CA ARG A 201 -4.33 -20.33 27.62
C ARG A 201 -3.94 -18.86 27.60
N ASP A 202 -3.29 -18.34 28.64
CA ASP A 202 -2.75 -16.98 28.66
C ASP A 202 -1.68 -16.77 27.57
N LYS A 203 -0.80 -17.74 27.37
CA LYS A 203 0.18 -17.71 26.28
C LYS A 203 -0.49 -17.70 24.90
N ARG A 204 -1.56 -18.48 24.71
CA ARG A 204 -2.31 -18.50 23.45
C ARG A 204 -2.99 -17.15 23.19
N ASP A 205 -3.68 -16.61 24.20
CA ASP A 205 -4.33 -15.29 24.10
C ASP A 205 -3.31 -14.17 23.82
N ALA A 206 -2.11 -14.22 24.41
CA ALA A 206 -1.01 -13.31 24.09
C ALA A 206 -0.57 -13.40 22.62
N LEU A 207 -0.48 -14.62 22.07
CA LEU A 207 -0.17 -14.84 20.67
C LEU A 207 -1.30 -14.37 19.74
N GLU A 208 -2.57 -14.58 20.12
CA GLU A 208 -3.73 -14.03 19.40
C GLU A 208 -3.69 -12.50 19.36
N LEU A 209 -3.40 -11.82 20.49
CA LEU A 209 -3.24 -10.37 20.55
C LEU A 209 -2.08 -9.88 19.66
N ARG A 210 -0.94 -10.59 19.69
CA ARG A 210 0.19 -10.26 18.83
C ARG A 210 -0.15 -10.44 17.35
N LEU A 211 -0.84 -11.52 17.01
CA LEU A 211 -1.30 -11.80 15.65
C LEU A 211 -2.31 -10.75 15.15
N SER A 212 -3.21 -10.29 16.05
CA SER A 212 -4.20 -9.26 15.71
C SER A 212 -3.59 -7.91 15.31
N LYS A 213 -2.39 -7.60 15.80
CA LYS A 213 -1.62 -6.43 15.35
C LYS A 213 -1.12 -6.57 13.91
N LEU A 214 -0.83 -7.80 13.47
CA LEU A 214 -0.35 -8.08 12.12
C LEU A 214 -1.49 -8.21 11.11
N THR A 215 -2.61 -8.80 11.51
CA THR A 215 -3.75 -9.05 10.61
C THR A 215 -5.07 -9.10 11.38
N ASN A 216 -6.19 -9.00 10.65
CA ASN A 216 -7.51 -9.27 11.20
C ASN A 216 -7.69 -10.76 11.47
N ILE A 217 -8.00 -11.14 12.70
CA ILE A 217 -8.20 -12.53 13.10
C ILE A 217 -9.61 -12.76 13.63
N ASN A 218 -10.10 -13.98 13.44
CA ASN A 218 -11.29 -14.49 14.08
C ASN A 218 -10.92 -15.82 14.74
N SER A 219 -10.93 -15.87 16.06
CA SER A 219 -10.77 -17.11 16.82
C SER A 219 -12.15 -17.65 17.19
N PHE A 220 -12.33 -18.94 17.00
CA PHE A 220 -13.54 -19.66 17.41
C PHE A 220 -13.14 -20.78 18.36
N LYS A 221 -13.68 -20.72 19.57
CA LYS A 221 -13.46 -21.66 20.64
C LYS A 221 -14.78 -22.34 20.95
N GLN A 222 -14.96 -23.58 20.50
CA GLN A 222 -16.19 -24.32 20.76
C GLN A 222 -16.10 -25.07 22.10
N ASP A 223 -17.10 -24.89 22.96
CA ASP A 223 -17.23 -25.63 24.21
C ASP A 223 -17.69 -27.06 23.95
N VAL A 224 -17.02 -28.04 24.58
CA VAL A 224 -17.32 -29.47 24.43
C VAL A 224 -18.22 -29.99 25.56
N SER A 225 -18.46 -29.24 26.63
CA SER A 225 -19.23 -29.71 27.75
C SER A 225 -20.26 -28.70 28.25
N SER A 226 -21.44 -28.81 27.72
CA SER A 226 -22.61 -28.00 28.05
C SER A 226 -23.32 -28.33 29.33
N ASN A 227 -22.68 -28.92 30.32
CA ASN A 227 -23.39 -29.40 31.52
C ASN A 227 -22.97 -28.72 32.83
N SER A 228 -22.44 -27.51 32.77
CA SER A 228 -22.15 -26.76 33.97
C SER A 228 -23.01 -25.51 34.06
N SER A 229 -23.90 -25.47 35.02
CA SER A 229 -24.63 -24.30 35.52
C SER A 229 -23.68 -23.24 36.13
N PHE A 230 -22.49 -23.07 35.58
CA PHE A 230 -21.48 -22.16 36.08
C PHE A 230 -21.36 -20.97 35.12
N ASP A 231 -21.33 -19.79 35.74
CA ASP A 231 -21.10 -18.48 35.18
C ASP A 231 -20.58 -18.49 33.73
N ASP A 232 -21.27 -17.85 32.81
CA ASP A 232 -21.03 -17.77 31.33
C ASP A 232 -19.64 -17.29 30.91
N ALA A 233 -18.75 -17.03 31.86
CA ALA A 233 -17.44 -16.42 31.61
C ALA A 233 -16.30 -17.42 31.31
N THR A 234 -16.56 -18.72 31.20
CA THR A 234 -15.47 -19.71 31.04
C THR A 234 -15.79 -20.73 29.96
N ILE A 235 -15.27 -20.51 28.76
CA ILE A 235 -15.35 -21.43 27.62
C ILE A 235 -14.16 -22.40 27.67
N TYR A 236 -14.43 -23.71 27.61
CA TYR A 236 -13.42 -24.76 27.56
C TYR A 236 -13.30 -25.34 26.16
N ASP A 237 -12.23 -25.04 25.45
CA ASP A 237 -12.03 -25.55 24.09
C ASP A 237 -11.20 -26.83 24.00
N MET A 238 -10.59 -27.27 25.09
CA MET A 238 -9.70 -28.46 25.16
C MET A 238 -8.64 -28.51 24.03
N GLY A 239 -8.38 -27.39 23.33
CA GLY A 239 -7.47 -27.30 22.20
C GLY A 239 -7.93 -27.99 20.90
N LYS A 240 -8.92 -28.88 20.93
CA LYS A 240 -9.40 -29.64 19.76
C LYS A 240 -10.34 -28.85 18.87
N ASN A 241 -11.18 -28.02 19.47
CA ASN A 241 -12.22 -27.28 18.78
C ASN A 241 -11.85 -25.79 18.60
N TYR A 242 -10.56 -25.51 18.63
CA TYR A 242 -10.03 -24.20 18.38
C TYR A 242 -9.79 -23.99 16.87
N THR A 243 -10.36 -22.95 16.33
CA THR A 243 -10.12 -22.52 14.95
C THR A 243 -9.74 -21.06 14.92
N LEU A 244 -8.63 -20.73 14.25
CA LEU A 244 -8.17 -19.37 14.01
C LEU A 244 -8.16 -19.11 12.50
N SER A 245 -8.82 -18.05 12.08
CA SER A 245 -8.98 -17.71 10.65
C SER A 245 -8.78 -16.22 10.37
N ILE A 246 -8.42 -15.91 9.12
CA ILE A 246 -8.39 -14.56 8.53
C ILE A 246 -9.51 -14.49 7.48
N ASN A 247 -10.64 -13.84 7.78
CA ASN A 247 -11.78 -13.69 6.87
C ASN A 247 -12.12 -14.96 6.07
N GLY A 248 -12.25 -16.09 6.79
CA GLY A 248 -12.64 -17.39 6.22
C GLY A 248 -11.48 -18.24 5.71
N ILE A 249 -10.24 -17.78 5.77
CA ILE A 249 -9.05 -18.61 5.54
C ILE A 249 -8.56 -19.14 6.88
N THR A 250 -8.60 -20.45 7.06
CA THR A 250 -8.16 -21.09 8.30
C THR A 250 -6.64 -21.13 8.38
N LEU A 251 -6.08 -20.56 9.46
CA LEU A 251 -4.64 -20.65 9.77
C LEU A 251 -4.31 -21.79 10.71
N VAL A 252 -5.16 -21.98 11.75
CA VAL A 252 -4.99 -23.02 12.75
C VAL A 252 -6.31 -23.74 12.96
N GLU A 253 -6.29 -25.06 12.92
CA GLU A 253 -7.41 -25.94 13.24
C GLU A 253 -6.94 -27.00 14.23
N GLY A 254 -7.28 -26.83 15.51
CA GLY A 254 -6.75 -27.67 16.58
C GLY A 254 -5.22 -27.61 16.63
N GLU A 255 -4.56 -28.75 16.39
CA GLU A 255 -3.09 -28.87 16.35
C GLU A 255 -2.50 -28.66 14.93
N ASN A 256 -3.33 -28.44 13.91
CA ASN A 256 -2.89 -28.29 12.53
C ASN A 256 -2.69 -26.80 12.20
N PHE A 257 -1.62 -26.51 11.49
CA PHE A 257 -1.25 -25.19 10.99
C PHE A 257 -1.27 -25.18 9.46
N HIS A 258 -1.80 -24.11 8.87
CA HIS A 258 -1.86 -23.87 7.43
C HIS A 258 -1.07 -22.61 7.11
N GLU A 259 -0.04 -22.75 6.28
CA GLU A 259 0.89 -21.69 5.93
C GLU A 259 0.33 -20.74 4.89
N ILE A 260 0.53 -19.44 5.09
CA ILE A 260 0.37 -18.41 4.05
C ILE A 260 1.64 -18.40 3.22
N LYS A 261 1.51 -18.66 1.91
CA LYS A 261 2.63 -18.67 0.97
C LYS A 261 2.72 -17.35 0.20
N MET A 262 3.90 -17.07 -0.34
CA MET A 262 4.21 -15.87 -1.11
C MET A 262 4.80 -16.25 -2.45
N ASP A 263 4.43 -15.51 -3.52
CA ASP A 263 4.97 -15.67 -4.87
C ASP A 263 5.40 -14.31 -5.44
N THR A 264 6.62 -14.24 -5.96
CA THR A 264 7.22 -13.05 -6.58
C THR A 264 7.42 -13.18 -8.10
N THR A 265 7.13 -14.36 -8.67
CA THR A 265 7.54 -14.72 -10.04
C THR A 265 6.82 -13.91 -11.13
N HIS A 266 5.66 -13.36 -10.85
CA HIS A 266 4.85 -12.64 -11.84
C HIS A 266 4.96 -11.12 -11.72
N SER A 267 5.79 -10.61 -10.81
CA SER A 267 5.93 -9.18 -10.56
C SER A 267 7.13 -8.59 -11.31
N GLU A 268 6.93 -7.47 -12.00
CA GLU A 268 8.00 -6.71 -12.65
C GLU A 268 9.09 -6.26 -11.67
N ARG A 269 8.74 -5.97 -10.41
CA ARG A 269 9.65 -5.53 -9.34
C ARG A 269 9.86 -6.56 -8.23
N GLY A 270 9.42 -7.81 -8.39
CA GLY A 270 9.53 -8.84 -7.36
C GLY A 270 8.60 -8.64 -6.16
N TYR A 271 7.48 -7.95 -6.32
CA TYR A 271 6.50 -7.79 -5.26
C TYR A 271 5.74 -9.09 -4.99
N SER A 272 5.58 -9.43 -3.71
CA SER A 272 4.96 -10.68 -3.28
C SER A 272 3.44 -10.65 -3.39
N THR A 273 2.84 -11.65 -4.01
CA THR A 273 1.41 -11.97 -3.87
C THR A 273 1.22 -13.00 -2.78
N LEU A 274 0.12 -12.87 -2.04
CA LEU A 274 -0.21 -13.76 -0.93
C LEU A 274 -1.22 -14.79 -1.39
N PHE A 275 -0.92 -16.08 -1.17
CA PHE A 275 -1.83 -17.15 -1.56
C PHE A 275 -1.91 -18.26 -0.50
N TYR A 276 -3.02 -18.94 -0.53
CA TYR A 276 -3.28 -20.15 0.23
C TYR A 276 -3.26 -21.34 -0.72
N GLU A 277 -2.54 -22.38 -0.36
CA GLU A 277 -2.44 -23.59 -1.17
C GLU A 277 -3.29 -24.70 -0.59
N LEU A 278 -4.22 -25.21 -1.38
CA LEU A 278 -5.06 -26.35 -1.03
C LEU A 278 -4.29 -27.67 -1.17
N ASN A 279 -4.84 -28.75 -0.62
CA ASN A 279 -4.21 -30.09 -0.66
C ASN A 279 -4.03 -30.64 -2.09
N ASP A 280 -4.75 -30.10 -3.07
CA ASP A 280 -4.65 -30.44 -4.50
C ASP A 280 -3.69 -29.49 -5.26
N GLU A 281 -2.85 -28.73 -4.57
CA GLU A 281 -1.92 -27.73 -5.09
C GLU A 281 -2.60 -26.51 -5.75
N THR A 282 -3.92 -26.39 -5.65
CA THR A 282 -4.63 -25.20 -6.12
C THR A 282 -4.25 -23.99 -5.28
N ARG A 283 -3.84 -22.89 -5.93
CA ARG A 283 -3.46 -21.63 -5.31
C ARG A 283 -4.63 -20.65 -5.33
N ILE A 284 -4.99 -20.13 -4.19
CA ILE A 284 -6.05 -19.12 -4.01
C ILE A 284 -5.40 -17.82 -3.56
N ASP A 285 -5.53 -16.73 -4.33
CA ASP A 285 -5.11 -15.39 -3.89
C ASP A 285 -5.94 -14.95 -2.68
N ILE A 286 -5.25 -14.64 -1.59
CA ILE A 286 -5.85 -14.23 -0.33
C ILE A 286 -5.57 -12.78 0.04
N SER A 287 -4.96 -12.00 -0.85
CA SER A 287 -4.60 -10.59 -0.60
C SER A 287 -5.81 -9.74 -0.18
N SER A 288 -7.02 -10.06 -0.69
CA SER A 288 -8.28 -9.40 -0.31
C SER A 288 -8.78 -9.76 1.09
N LYS A 289 -8.29 -10.83 1.70
CA LYS A 289 -8.74 -11.30 3.02
C LYS A 289 -8.12 -10.49 4.16
N PHE A 290 -7.01 -9.83 3.91
CA PHE A 290 -6.37 -8.94 4.87
C PHE A 290 -7.05 -7.58 4.90
N THR A 291 -7.96 -7.37 5.83
CA THR A 291 -8.76 -6.13 5.97
C THR A 291 -8.37 -5.28 7.18
N GLY A 292 -7.47 -5.77 8.02
CA GLY A 292 -6.96 -5.09 9.21
C GLY A 292 -5.55 -5.53 9.56
N GLY A 293 -4.97 -4.92 10.58
CA GLY A 293 -3.59 -5.12 10.99
C GLY A 293 -2.57 -4.48 10.04
N LYS A 294 -1.32 -4.61 10.41
CA LYS A 294 -0.19 -4.02 9.68
C LYS A 294 -0.13 -4.47 8.22
N ILE A 295 -0.42 -5.77 7.96
CA ILE A 295 -0.39 -6.36 6.63
C ILE A 295 -1.42 -5.70 5.69
N ALA A 296 -2.63 -5.43 6.17
CA ALA A 296 -3.63 -4.73 5.36
C ALA A 296 -3.18 -3.31 4.99
N GLY A 297 -2.54 -2.60 5.95
CA GLY A 297 -1.95 -1.28 5.70
C GLY A 297 -0.85 -1.33 4.64
N MET A 298 0.03 -2.33 4.70
CA MET A 298 1.09 -2.56 3.71
C MET A 298 0.52 -2.83 2.31
N LEU A 299 -0.51 -3.68 2.23
CA LEU A 299 -1.16 -4.02 0.97
C LEU A 299 -1.90 -2.82 0.36
N ASP A 300 -2.59 -2.00 1.17
CA ASP A 300 -3.26 -0.78 0.68
C ASP A 300 -2.29 0.29 0.20
N LEU A 301 -1.11 0.37 0.81
CA LEU A 301 -0.06 1.30 0.39
C LEU A 301 0.62 0.84 -0.90
N ARG A 302 1.11 -0.41 -0.93
CA ARG A 302 1.88 -0.97 -2.03
C ARG A 302 1.01 -1.36 -3.23
N GLY A 303 -0.16 -1.92 -2.97
CA GLY A 303 -1.07 -2.59 -3.90
C GLY A 303 -1.31 -4.04 -3.52
N ARG A 304 -2.53 -4.54 -3.84
CA ARG A 304 -3.00 -5.90 -3.54
C ARG A 304 -2.98 -6.80 -4.76
N TYR A 305 -3.31 -6.25 -5.93
CA TYR A 305 -3.53 -7.01 -7.16
C TYR A 305 -2.52 -6.63 -8.22
N MET A 306 -2.06 -7.63 -8.96
CA MET A 306 -1.23 -7.42 -10.14
C MET A 306 -2.03 -7.54 -11.43
N THR A 307 -1.61 -6.79 -12.44
CA THR A 307 -2.03 -6.93 -13.83
C THR A 307 -1.23 -8.06 -14.50
N SER A 308 -1.68 -8.50 -15.68
CA SER A 308 -0.99 -9.55 -16.43
C SER A 308 0.44 -9.17 -16.88
N ASP A 309 0.75 -7.87 -16.92
CA ASP A 309 2.08 -7.33 -17.21
C ASP A 309 2.95 -7.15 -15.96
N GLY A 310 2.53 -7.66 -14.79
CA GLY A 310 3.31 -7.67 -13.55
C GLY A 310 3.32 -6.36 -12.77
N LYS A 311 2.49 -5.38 -13.14
CA LYS A 311 2.35 -4.10 -12.43
C LYS A 311 1.24 -4.16 -11.38
N MET A 312 1.38 -3.38 -10.31
CA MET A 312 0.29 -3.26 -9.34
C MET A 312 -0.89 -2.49 -9.95
N ARG A 313 -2.09 -3.04 -9.79
CA ARG A 313 -3.34 -2.46 -10.28
C ARG A 313 -3.90 -1.39 -9.35
N ASP A 314 -3.57 -1.46 -8.09
CA ASP A 314 -4.08 -0.62 -7.00
C ASP A 314 -2.96 -0.23 -6.03
N GLY A 315 -3.29 0.53 -5.00
CA GLY A 315 -2.37 0.97 -3.96
C GLY A 315 -2.13 2.48 -3.97
N ILE A 316 -2.08 3.06 -2.77
CA ILE A 316 -1.93 4.52 -2.60
C ILE A 316 -0.61 5.01 -3.21
N LEU A 317 0.51 4.33 -2.91
CA LEU A 317 1.82 4.68 -3.45
C LEU A 317 1.90 4.44 -4.96
N THR A 318 1.22 3.40 -5.47
CA THR A 318 1.09 3.15 -6.90
C THR A 318 0.35 4.30 -7.58
N THR A 319 -0.74 4.79 -6.98
CA THR A 319 -1.49 5.94 -7.53
C THR A 319 -0.64 7.21 -7.58
N TYR A 320 0.19 7.45 -6.57
CA TYR A 320 1.11 8.60 -6.59
C TYR A 320 2.14 8.49 -7.70
N GLN A 321 2.70 7.29 -7.94
CA GLN A 321 3.63 7.04 -9.04
C GLN A 321 2.96 7.20 -10.42
N ASP A 322 1.78 6.62 -10.61
CA ASP A 322 1.03 6.74 -11.87
C ASP A 322 0.64 8.20 -12.17
N ASN A 323 0.36 8.99 -11.13
CA ASN A 323 0.09 10.41 -11.28
C ASN A 323 1.36 11.19 -11.70
N LEU A 324 2.54 10.84 -11.13
CA LEU A 324 3.80 11.45 -11.58
C LEU A 324 4.17 11.02 -13.00
N ASP A 325 3.90 9.78 -13.38
CA ASP A 325 4.11 9.29 -14.74
C ASP A 325 3.21 10.00 -15.74
N ALA A 326 1.93 10.19 -15.40
CA ALA A 326 0.99 10.96 -16.21
C ALA A 326 1.44 12.43 -16.34
N PHE A 327 1.94 13.02 -15.24
CA PHE A 327 2.52 14.37 -15.25
C PHE A 327 3.70 14.45 -16.22
N ALA A 328 4.67 13.56 -16.06
CA ALA A 328 5.89 13.57 -16.89
C ALA A 328 5.58 13.28 -18.37
N LYS A 329 4.74 12.27 -18.66
CA LYS A 329 4.35 11.93 -20.04
C LYS A 329 3.67 13.11 -20.73
N THR A 330 2.67 13.73 -20.08
CA THR A 330 1.98 14.90 -20.65
C THR A 330 2.94 16.07 -20.81
N PHE A 331 3.81 16.32 -19.84
CA PHE A 331 4.79 17.39 -19.90
C PHE A 331 5.78 17.19 -21.05
N ILE A 332 6.32 15.98 -21.27
CA ILE A 332 7.19 15.63 -22.40
C ILE A 332 6.45 15.85 -23.72
N THR A 333 5.27 15.24 -23.88
CA THR A 333 4.50 15.28 -25.11
C THR A 333 4.16 16.71 -25.51
N GLN A 334 3.64 17.52 -24.60
CA GLN A 334 3.20 18.88 -24.89
C GLN A 334 4.38 19.82 -25.13
N THR A 335 5.46 19.68 -24.37
CA THR A 335 6.70 20.43 -24.61
C THR A 335 7.26 20.12 -26.00
N ASN A 336 7.35 18.83 -26.37
CA ASN A 336 7.88 18.41 -27.66
C ASN A 336 6.93 18.76 -28.82
N SER A 337 5.60 18.73 -28.61
CA SER A 337 4.64 19.23 -29.62
C SER A 337 4.84 20.69 -29.94
N VAL A 338 5.07 21.52 -28.93
CA VAL A 338 5.40 22.94 -29.14
C VAL A 338 6.78 23.09 -29.81
N TYR A 339 7.78 22.32 -29.35
CA TYR A 339 9.15 22.41 -29.85
C TYR A 339 9.28 21.97 -31.31
N ALA A 340 8.49 20.99 -31.77
CA ALA A 340 8.43 20.53 -33.15
C ALA A 340 7.90 21.62 -34.15
N SER A 341 7.25 22.66 -33.62
CA SER A 341 6.86 23.82 -34.45
C SER A 341 8.04 24.71 -34.86
N GLY A 342 9.23 24.50 -34.30
CA GLY A 342 10.47 25.15 -34.68
C GLY A 342 11.11 24.54 -35.93
N ALA A 343 11.62 25.36 -36.83
CA ALA A 343 12.20 24.95 -38.11
C ALA A 343 13.58 24.27 -37.91
N VAL A 344 13.71 23.03 -38.37
CA VAL A 344 14.93 22.23 -38.33
C VAL A 344 15.30 21.68 -39.71
N LYS A 345 16.56 21.21 -39.86
CA LYS A 345 17.04 20.66 -41.15
C LYS A 345 16.47 19.29 -41.49
N GLU A 346 16.16 18.50 -40.48
CA GLU A 346 15.53 17.19 -40.59
C GLU A 346 14.76 16.88 -39.31
N MET A 347 13.75 16.04 -39.37
CA MET A 347 13.05 15.52 -38.21
C MET A 347 13.11 14.00 -38.20
N VAL A 348 13.39 13.41 -37.03
CA VAL A 348 13.48 11.96 -36.85
C VAL A 348 12.75 11.62 -35.57
N SER A 349 11.83 10.66 -35.64
CA SER A 349 11.11 10.18 -34.45
C SER A 349 12.02 9.39 -33.49
N ASP A 350 11.54 9.17 -32.29
CA ASP A 350 12.09 8.12 -31.42
C ASP A 350 11.96 6.74 -32.07
N TYR A 351 12.63 5.73 -31.50
CA TYR A 351 12.40 4.34 -31.84
C TYR A 351 11.04 3.89 -31.29
N LEU A 352 10.06 3.76 -32.20
CA LEU A 352 8.67 3.45 -31.88
C LEU A 352 8.51 1.93 -31.68
N LYS A 353 8.48 1.50 -30.45
CA LYS A 353 8.37 0.07 -30.11
C LYS A 353 6.99 -0.48 -30.53
N ASP A 354 6.97 -1.66 -31.14
CA ASP A 354 5.76 -2.38 -31.58
C ASP A 354 4.86 -1.59 -32.58
N ALA A 355 5.35 -0.47 -33.13
CA ALA A 355 4.66 0.35 -34.11
C ALA A 355 4.95 -0.12 -35.54
N LYS A 356 4.32 -1.18 -36.03
CA LYS A 356 4.45 -1.63 -37.42
C LYS A 356 3.88 -0.59 -38.39
N ALA A 357 4.28 -0.66 -39.66
CA ALA A 357 3.83 0.28 -40.70
C ALA A 357 2.29 0.42 -40.80
N ASN A 358 1.56 -0.65 -40.53
CA ASN A 358 0.09 -0.73 -40.56
C ASN A 358 -0.58 -0.50 -39.20
N THR A 359 0.19 -0.26 -38.14
CA THR A 359 -0.36 0.11 -36.82
C THR A 359 -0.98 1.50 -36.92
N THR A 360 -2.24 1.66 -36.50
CA THR A 360 -2.87 2.97 -36.44
C THR A 360 -2.21 3.81 -35.33
N LEU A 361 -2.13 5.12 -35.55
CA LEU A 361 -1.47 6.03 -34.61
C LEU A 361 -2.12 6.00 -33.21
N GLN A 362 -3.45 5.90 -33.13
CA GLN A 362 -4.18 5.82 -31.87
C GLN A 362 -4.03 4.46 -31.17
N ASN A 363 -3.78 3.36 -31.92
CA ASN A 363 -3.44 2.08 -31.29
C ASN A 363 -1.99 2.05 -30.79
N TYR A 364 -1.11 2.82 -31.40
CA TYR A 364 0.26 3.01 -30.90
C TYR A 364 0.26 3.83 -29.60
N ASP A 365 -0.39 4.99 -29.60
CA ASP A 365 -0.56 5.80 -28.40
C ASP A 365 -1.91 6.54 -28.44
N ASN A 366 -2.74 6.28 -27.43
CA ASN A 366 -4.08 6.87 -27.30
C ASN A 366 -4.04 8.39 -26.99
N GLY A 367 -2.89 8.95 -26.70
CA GLY A 367 -2.67 10.39 -26.56
C GLY A 367 -2.68 11.14 -27.90
N ILE A 368 -2.52 10.43 -29.04
CA ILE A 368 -2.65 11.02 -30.37
C ILE A 368 -4.14 11.19 -30.72
N LYS A 369 -4.54 12.42 -31.02
CA LYS A 369 -5.95 12.79 -31.23
C LYS A 369 -6.26 13.03 -32.70
N ASP A 370 -7.54 12.89 -33.05
CA ASP A 370 -8.07 13.32 -34.35
C ASP A 370 -7.85 14.82 -34.55
N GLY A 371 -7.51 15.20 -35.78
CA GLY A 371 -7.24 16.59 -36.17
C GLY A 371 -6.30 16.68 -37.34
N ASP A 372 -5.79 17.89 -37.63
CA ASP A 372 -4.86 18.16 -38.71
C ASP A 372 -3.52 18.62 -38.16
N ILE A 373 -2.42 17.99 -38.56
CA ILE A 373 -1.08 18.58 -38.43
C ILE A 373 -0.80 19.50 -39.62
N THR A 374 -0.01 20.56 -39.41
CA THR A 374 0.42 21.44 -40.47
C THR A 374 1.94 21.36 -40.65
N VAL A 375 2.39 20.85 -41.77
CA VAL A 375 3.80 20.86 -42.17
C VAL A 375 4.11 22.17 -42.90
N LYS A 376 5.21 22.82 -42.54
CA LYS A 376 5.69 24.06 -43.15
C LYS A 376 7.14 23.93 -43.57
N ILE A 377 7.45 24.41 -44.74
CA ILE A 377 8.84 24.54 -45.24
C ILE A 377 9.24 26.00 -45.24
N TYR A 378 10.35 26.31 -44.64
CA TYR A 378 10.93 27.65 -44.56
C TYR A 378 12.20 27.75 -45.42
N ASN A 379 12.36 28.89 -46.08
CA ASN A 379 13.64 29.22 -46.71
C ASN A 379 14.62 29.85 -45.69
N THR A 380 15.85 30.15 -46.14
CA THR A 380 16.89 30.79 -45.29
C THR A 380 16.50 32.20 -44.81
N GLN A 381 15.55 32.88 -45.47
CA GLN A 381 15.03 34.16 -45.05
C GLN A 381 13.87 34.05 -44.05
N GLY A 382 13.49 32.82 -43.64
CA GLY A 382 12.40 32.57 -42.69
C GLY A 382 10.99 32.69 -43.28
N ASN A 383 10.87 32.80 -44.62
CA ASN A 383 9.56 32.79 -45.27
C ASN A 383 9.07 31.37 -45.49
N VAL A 384 7.77 31.12 -45.27
CA VAL A 384 7.12 29.85 -45.60
C VAL A 384 7.03 29.77 -47.13
N VAL A 385 7.65 28.74 -47.73
CA VAL A 385 7.64 28.48 -49.16
C VAL A 385 6.62 27.44 -49.60
N ALA A 386 6.26 26.54 -48.72
CA ALA A 386 5.20 25.56 -48.94
C ALA A 386 4.59 25.15 -47.57
N GLN A 387 3.27 24.83 -47.55
CA GLN A 387 2.63 24.29 -46.37
C GLN A 387 1.54 23.29 -46.74
N ARG A 388 1.46 22.18 -45.96
CA ARG A 388 0.47 21.11 -46.15
C ARG A 388 -0.21 20.76 -44.86
N LYS A 389 -1.52 20.54 -44.91
CA LYS A 389 -2.28 19.93 -43.84
C LYS A 389 -2.39 18.44 -44.09
N ILE A 390 -2.10 17.65 -43.07
CA ILE A 390 -2.25 16.18 -43.08
C ILE A 390 -3.23 15.82 -41.95
N SER A 391 -4.33 15.16 -42.33
CA SER A 391 -5.39 14.80 -41.40
C SER A 391 -5.05 13.50 -40.69
N ILE A 392 -5.21 13.50 -39.36
CA ILE A 392 -5.07 12.33 -38.48
C ILE A 392 -6.46 11.92 -37.98
N ASN A 393 -6.78 10.67 -38.14
CA ASN A 393 -8.01 10.07 -37.61
C ASN A 393 -7.74 8.62 -37.14
N ALA A 394 -8.77 7.95 -36.60
CA ALA A 394 -8.65 6.59 -36.03
C ALA A 394 -8.09 5.52 -37.01
N SER A 395 -8.15 5.76 -38.32
CA SER A 395 -7.61 4.84 -39.34
C SER A 395 -6.20 5.21 -39.83
N THR A 396 -5.66 6.36 -39.42
CA THR A 396 -4.36 6.86 -39.91
C THR A 396 -3.22 5.97 -39.37
N THR A 397 -2.36 5.50 -40.27
CA THR A 397 -1.19 4.67 -39.99
C THR A 397 0.11 5.42 -40.28
N LEU A 398 1.24 4.83 -39.88
CA LEU A 398 2.56 5.42 -40.19
C LEU A 398 2.87 5.25 -41.69
N ASN A 399 2.74 4.05 -42.26
CA ASN A 399 3.05 3.79 -43.67
C ASN A 399 2.31 2.56 -44.24
N ASP A 400 0.98 2.43 -44.04
CA ASP A 400 0.22 1.34 -44.68
C ASP A 400 -0.15 1.73 -46.11
N ILE A 401 0.59 1.15 -47.11
CA ILE A 401 0.36 1.35 -48.52
C ILE A 401 -0.96 0.74 -49.04
N THR A 402 -1.58 -0.15 -48.31
CA THR A 402 -2.81 -0.83 -48.73
C THR A 402 -4.08 -0.04 -48.43
N ARG A 403 -4.07 0.73 -47.36
CA ARG A 403 -5.25 1.48 -46.88
C ARG A 403 -5.34 2.93 -47.37
N GLY A 404 -4.25 3.48 -47.91
CA GLY A 404 -4.24 4.82 -48.52
C GLY A 404 -4.42 5.97 -47.52
N ASN A 405 -4.36 5.72 -46.20
CA ASN A 405 -4.42 6.74 -45.16
C ASN A 405 -3.19 6.56 -44.25
N SER A 406 -2.07 7.13 -44.64
CA SER A 406 -0.85 7.06 -43.88
C SER A 406 -0.05 8.35 -43.96
N ILE A 407 0.64 8.69 -42.88
CA ILE A 407 1.47 9.91 -42.77
C ILE A 407 2.49 9.95 -43.89
N VAL A 408 3.20 8.84 -44.16
CA VAL A 408 4.24 8.81 -45.22
C VAL A 408 3.66 9.05 -46.60
N GLN A 409 2.50 8.46 -46.92
CA GLN A 409 1.87 8.63 -48.23
C GLN A 409 1.31 10.05 -48.39
N ASP A 410 0.61 10.56 -47.38
CA ASP A 410 0.00 11.88 -47.43
C ASP A 410 1.06 13.00 -47.49
N PHE A 411 2.21 12.78 -46.81
CA PHE A 411 3.34 13.69 -46.89
C PHE A 411 4.01 13.69 -48.27
N ASN A 412 4.19 12.51 -48.88
CA ASN A 412 4.91 12.34 -50.15
C ASN A 412 4.02 12.51 -51.41
N LYS A 413 2.74 12.90 -51.25
CA LYS A 413 1.88 13.21 -52.41
C LYS A 413 2.41 14.43 -53.18
N ASN A 414 2.46 14.35 -54.52
CA ASN A 414 2.76 15.47 -55.35
C ASN A 414 1.53 16.41 -55.44
N LEU A 415 1.54 17.49 -54.68
CA LEU A 415 0.46 18.48 -54.57
C LEU A 415 1.06 19.90 -54.68
N ASP A 416 0.29 20.83 -55.27
CA ASP A 416 0.62 22.25 -55.26
C ASP A 416 0.34 22.85 -53.86
N ASP A 417 1.37 22.93 -53.02
CA ASP A 417 1.28 23.35 -51.60
C ASP A 417 1.42 24.88 -51.41
N ASN A 418 1.81 25.57 -52.46
CA ASN A 418 2.01 27.02 -52.43
C ASN A 418 1.05 27.78 -53.35
N ASN A 419 0.19 27.07 -54.11
CA ASN A 419 -0.82 27.60 -55.05
C ASN A 419 -0.23 28.40 -56.20
N ASP A 420 0.97 28.06 -56.66
CA ASP A 420 1.64 28.73 -57.80
C ASP A 420 1.48 27.98 -59.12
N LYS A 421 0.80 26.80 -59.10
CA LYS A 421 0.59 25.87 -60.21
C LYS A 421 1.86 25.19 -60.71
N ASN A 422 2.90 25.15 -59.90
CA ASN A 422 4.15 24.46 -60.18
C ASN A 422 4.34 23.32 -59.17
N PHE A 423 4.11 22.08 -59.57
CA PHE A 423 4.22 20.88 -58.72
C PHE A 423 5.67 20.39 -58.52
N ASN A 424 6.69 21.24 -58.72
CA ASN A 424 8.10 20.90 -58.55
C ASN A 424 8.83 21.77 -57.50
N ASN A 425 8.11 22.55 -56.70
CA ASN A 425 8.63 23.41 -55.64
C ASN A 425 7.78 23.32 -54.37
N ASP A 426 7.28 22.11 -54.09
CA ASP A 426 6.38 21.79 -53.03
C ASP A 426 7.06 20.98 -51.90
N ILE A 427 6.31 20.56 -50.87
CA ILE A 427 6.85 19.88 -49.68
C ILE A 427 7.58 18.60 -50.08
N ASP A 428 6.99 17.75 -50.91
CA ASP A 428 7.55 16.49 -51.36
C ASP A 428 8.79 16.60 -52.25
N ASP A 429 8.99 17.78 -52.86
CA ASP A 429 10.22 18.14 -53.61
C ASP A 429 11.39 18.47 -52.66
N TYR A 430 11.13 19.13 -51.56
CA TYR A 430 12.16 19.57 -50.61
C TYR A 430 12.46 18.56 -49.55
N PHE A 431 11.45 17.81 -49.06
CA PHE A 431 11.59 16.81 -48.03
C PHE A 431 10.85 15.53 -48.41
N LYS A 432 11.32 14.40 -47.87
CA LYS A 432 10.69 13.10 -48.05
C LYS A 432 10.45 12.43 -46.70
N ALA A 433 9.21 11.99 -46.45
CA ALA A 433 8.88 11.14 -45.33
C ALA A 433 9.26 9.70 -45.62
N VAL A 434 9.95 9.05 -44.70
CA VAL A 434 10.35 7.65 -44.75
C VAL A 434 10.05 6.98 -43.40
N TYR A 435 9.40 5.82 -43.44
CA TYR A 435 9.22 4.96 -42.28
C TYR A 435 10.02 3.68 -42.48
N THR A 436 10.86 3.34 -41.51
CA THR A 436 11.66 2.11 -41.48
C THR A 436 11.24 1.26 -40.29
N TRP A 437 11.10 -0.04 -40.49
CA TRP A 437 10.77 -1.01 -39.45
C TRP A 437 11.90 -2.04 -39.33
N ASP A 438 12.34 -2.33 -38.10
CA ASP A 438 13.33 -3.34 -37.81
C ASP A 438 12.65 -4.50 -37.06
N GLU A 439 12.62 -5.67 -37.73
CA GLU A 439 12.01 -6.88 -37.16
C GLU A 439 12.83 -7.49 -36.01
N HIS A 440 14.13 -7.18 -35.87
CA HIS A 440 14.95 -7.71 -34.79
C HIS A 440 14.70 -6.97 -33.46
N THR A 441 14.64 -5.66 -33.53
CA THR A 441 14.41 -4.79 -32.38
C THR A 441 12.92 -4.57 -32.09
N GLN A 442 12.04 -4.96 -33.02
CA GLN A 442 10.60 -4.66 -32.99
C GLN A 442 10.35 -3.16 -32.83
N THR A 443 11.14 -2.32 -33.52
CA THR A 443 11.03 -0.86 -33.48
C THR A 443 10.90 -0.27 -34.86
N GLY A 444 10.16 0.84 -34.95
CA GLY A 444 10.04 1.65 -36.17
C GLY A 444 10.62 3.05 -35.99
N ASN A 445 10.93 3.73 -37.08
CA ASN A 445 11.42 5.08 -37.07
C ASN A 445 10.83 5.86 -38.24
N LEU A 446 10.18 6.99 -37.94
CA LEU A 446 9.66 7.95 -38.94
C LEU A 446 10.64 9.11 -39.10
N SER A 447 11.04 9.40 -40.33
CA SER A 447 11.94 10.49 -40.61
C SER A 447 11.45 11.37 -41.78
N PHE A 448 11.69 12.67 -41.67
CA PHE A 448 11.47 13.68 -42.72
C PHE A 448 12.84 14.23 -43.10
N LYS A 449 13.38 13.77 -44.20
CA LYS A 449 14.74 14.08 -44.66
C LYS A 449 14.74 14.97 -45.90
N PRO A 450 15.73 15.88 -46.05
CA PRO A 450 15.87 16.66 -47.25
C PRO A 450 16.10 15.79 -48.48
N THR A 451 15.53 16.17 -49.63
CA THR A 451 15.75 15.54 -50.93
C THR A 451 16.97 16.12 -51.62
N GLU A 452 17.44 15.50 -52.72
CA GLU A 452 18.52 16.07 -53.56
C GLU A 452 18.12 17.41 -54.23
N LYS A 453 16.82 17.67 -54.39
CA LYS A 453 16.29 18.92 -54.90
C LYS A 453 16.27 20.04 -53.85
N ASN A 454 16.48 19.75 -52.56
CA ASN A 454 16.52 20.73 -51.50
C ASN A 454 17.78 21.58 -51.64
N PRO A 455 17.69 22.85 -52.09
CA PRO A 455 18.83 23.74 -52.06
C PRO A 455 19.29 23.87 -50.62
N THR A 456 20.59 23.85 -50.40
CA THR A 456 21.18 23.94 -49.07
C THR A 456 20.57 25.14 -48.31
N GLY A 457 19.66 24.85 -47.34
CA GLY A 457 19.10 25.87 -46.48
C GLY A 457 17.59 25.89 -46.27
N PHE A 458 16.82 24.94 -46.79
CA PHE A 458 15.41 24.81 -46.41
C PHE A 458 15.26 24.02 -45.13
N TYR A 459 14.23 24.38 -44.35
CA TYR A 459 13.95 23.87 -43.02
C TYR A 459 12.50 23.36 -42.95
N ILE A 460 12.26 22.32 -42.19
CA ILE A 460 10.93 21.76 -41.95
C ILE A 460 10.47 22.05 -40.53
N ALA A 461 9.18 22.34 -40.35
CA ALA A 461 8.50 22.46 -39.07
C ALA A 461 7.16 21.75 -39.11
N ILE A 462 6.71 21.18 -37.98
CA ILE A 462 5.40 20.53 -37.84
C ILE A 462 4.64 21.18 -36.68
N GLU A 463 3.51 21.80 -36.99
CA GLU A 463 2.57 22.29 -36.00
C GLU A 463 1.52 21.22 -35.71
N ASP A 464 1.47 20.76 -34.48
CA ASP A 464 0.61 19.66 -34.02
C ASP A 464 -0.88 20.02 -33.97
N ASN A 465 -1.23 21.26 -33.80
CA ASN A 465 -2.60 21.77 -33.71
C ASN A 465 -3.50 21.00 -32.73
N GLY A 466 -2.92 20.46 -31.67
CA GLY A 466 -3.63 19.69 -30.64
C GLY A 466 -3.73 18.18 -30.89
N THR A 467 -3.15 17.66 -31.97
CA THR A 467 -3.13 16.23 -32.28
C THR A 467 -2.14 15.45 -31.41
N ASN A 468 -1.14 16.11 -30.83
CA ASN A 468 -0.03 15.48 -30.07
C ASN A 468 0.86 14.54 -30.91
N PHE A 469 0.76 14.58 -32.23
CA PHE A 469 1.46 13.68 -33.14
C PHE A 469 2.99 13.82 -33.03
N ALA A 470 3.50 15.04 -33.27
CA ALA A 470 4.94 15.29 -33.28
C ALA A 470 5.56 15.11 -31.89
N GLY A 471 4.85 15.54 -30.84
CA GLY A 471 5.29 15.40 -29.46
C GLY A 471 5.33 13.95 -28.97
N THR A 472 4.31 13.14 -29.30
CA THR A 472 4.24 11.73 -28.92
C THR A 472 5.28 10.89 -29.67
N LEU A 473 5.53 11.18 -30.96
CA LEU A 473 6.53 10.46 -31.73
C LEU A 473 7.97 10.98 -31.50
N GLY A 474 8.14 12.12 -30.83
CA GLY A 474 9.45 12.70 -30.56
C GLY A 474 10.17 13.19 -31.83
N LEU A 475 9.44 13.79 -32.80
CA LEU A 475 9.98 14.19 -34.10
C LEU A 475 11.02 15.30 -34.03
N SER A 476 10.83 16.27 -33.15
CA SER A 476 11.80 17.29 -32.78
C SER A 476 11.59 17.58 -31.32
N LYS A 477 12.58 17.31 -30.48
CA LYS A 477 12.35 17.21 -29.03
C LYS A 477 13.34 18.04 -28.23
N PHE A 478 12.77 18.72 -27.22
CA PHE A 478 13.52 19.35 -26.14
C PHE A 478 13.70 18.40 -24.95
N LEU A 479 12.71 17.53 -24.70
CA LEU A 479 12.73 16.54 -23.61
C LEU A 479 12.77 15.12 -24.15
N ASP A 480 13.62 14.28 -23.57
CA ASP A 480 13.67 12.84 -23.74
C ASP A 480 12.95 12.12 -22.58
N GLY A 481 12.62 10.85 -22.79
CA GLY A 481 11.96 9.99 -21.80
C GLY A 481 10.50 9.72 -22.15
N GLN A 482 9.87 8.87 -21.33
CA GLN A 482 8.48 8.43 -21.51
C GLN A 482 7.63 8.57 -20.25
N ASN A 483 8.26 8.72 -19.08
CA ASN A 483 7.61 8.76 -17.77
C ASN A 483 8.47 9.51 -16.75
N ALA A 484 8.01 9.57 -15.50
CA ALA A 484 8.70 10.27 -14.42
C ALA A 484 10.07 9.66 -14.04
N SER A 485 10.29 8.36 -14.32
CA SER A 485 11.57 7.74 -13.99
C SER A 485 12.72 8.07 -14.93
N ASN A 486 12.42 8.56 -16.15
CA ASN A 486 13.43 8.74 -17.19
C ASN A 486 13.30 10.05 -17.98
N ILE A 487 12.45 10.97 -17.54
CA ILE A 487 12.34 12.32 -18.12
C ILE A 487 13.68 13.06 -17.97
N ARG A 488 14.18 13.65 -19.06
CA ARG A 488 15.41 14.43 -19.08
C ARG A 488 15.41 15.42 -20.25
N VAL A 489 16.32 16.38 -20.22
CA VAL A 489 16.59 17.22 -21.39
C VAL A 489 17.26 16.36 -22.48
N ASN A 490 16.96 16.65 -23.75
CA ASN A 490 17.53 15.94 -24.89
C ASN A 490 19.07 16.00 -24.84
N GLU A 491 19.72 14.84 -25.00
CA GLU A 491 21.17 14.71 -24.85
C GLU A 491 21.96 15.56 -25.86
N ALA A 492 21.47 15.72 -27.11
CA ALA A 492 22.13 16.54 -28.09
C ALA A 492 22.08 18.03 -27.72
N ILE A 493 20.94 18.53 -27.22
CA ILE A 493 20.77 19.91 -26.76
C ILE A 493 21.61 20.16 -25.49
N GLN A 494 21.70 19.17 -24.61
CA GLN A 494 22.52 19.28 -23.40
C GLN A 494 24.01 19.30 -23.72
N ALA A 495 24.46 18.53 -24.71
CA ALA A 495 25.85 18.53 -25.17
C ALA A 495 26.23 19.81 -25.94
N ASP A 496 25.31 20.32 -26.75
CA ASP A 496 25.51 21.57 -27.51
C ASP A 496 24.29 22.50 -27.39
N PRO A 497 24.31 23.44 -26.41
CA PRO A 497 23.24 24.41 -26.22
C PRO A 497 22.96 25.28 -27.47
N ALA A 498 23.86 25.34 -28.45
CA ALA A 498 23.63 26.08 -29.68
C ALA A 498 22.47 25.50 -30.53
N LEU A 499 22.21 24.17 -30.37
CA LEU A 499 21.09 23.48 -31.06
C LEU A 499 19.71 23.92 -30.54
N LEU A 500 19.64 24.52 -29.36
CA LEU A 500 18.39 25.05 -28.83
C LEU A 500 17.94 26.23 -29.68
N HIS A 501 16.73 26.14 -30.23
CA HIS A 501 16.10 27.21 -31.02
C HIS A 501 14.89 27.79 -30.32
N GLY A 502 14.61 29.07 -30.51
CA GLY A 502 13.50 29.79 -29.87
C GLY A 502 12.44 30.23 -30.86
N GLY A 503 12.72 30.15 -32.16
CA GLY A 503 11.85 30.58 -33.24
C GLY A 503 11.14 29.45 -33.98
N LYS A 504 9.99 29.73 -34.56
CA LYS A 504 9.33 28.85 -35.52
C LYS A 504 10.02 28.90 -36.89
N SER A 505 10.64 30.01 -37.22
CA SER A 505 11.44 30.19 -38.44
C SER A 505 12.94 30.10 -38.14
N PRO A 506 13.81 29.84 -39.14
CA PRO A 506 15.25 29.77 -38.95
C PRO A 506 15.92 31.15 -38.76
N GLN A 507 15.15 32.25 -38.65
CA GLN A 507 15.69 33.59 -38.52
C GLN A 507 16.31 33.83 -37.13
N PRO A 508 17.52 34.41 -37.06
CA PRO A 508 18.09 34.88 -35.81
C PRO A 508 17.16 35.89 -35.12
N GLY A 509 16.90 35.70 -33.82
CA GLY A 509 16.03 36.59 -33.06
C GLY A 509 14.54 36.24 -33.08
N ASP A 510 14.12 35.27 -33.88
CA ASP A 510 12.74 34.74 -33.78
C ASP A 510 12.55 34.01 -32.44
N ASN A 511 11.55 34.48 -31.68
CA ASN A 511 11.21 33.92 -30.35
C ASN A 511 9.78 33.33 -30.32
N SER A 512 9.19 33.13 -31.49
CA SER A 512 7.77 32.73 -31.62
C SER A 512 7.48 31.34 -31.01
N MET A 513 8.42 30.38 -31.10
CA MET A 513 8.29 29.08 -30.47
C MET A 513 8.49 29.20 -28.94
N ALA A 514 9.47 30.00 -28.49
CA ALA A 514 9.67 30.23 -27.05
C ALA A 514 8.44 30.89 -26.40
N ASN A 515 7.78 31.81 -27.07
CA ASN A 515 6.50 32.38 -26.60
C ASN A 515 5.37 31.34 -26.57
N ALA A 516 5.31 30.44 -27.54
CA ALA A 516 4.37 29.32 -27.49
C ALA A 516 4.65 28.39 -26.30
N MET A 517 5.92 28.15 -25.98
CA MET A 517 6.33 27.38 -24.81
C MET A 517 5.90 28.05 -23.48
N ILE A 518 6.07 29.38 -23.37
CA ILE A 518 5.62 30.15 -22.21
C ILE A 518 4.09 30.03 -22.05
N ASN A 519 3.34 30.09 -23.14
CA ASN A 519 1.89 29.98 -23.11
C ASN A 519 1.41 28.61 -22.63
N LEU A 520 2.21 27.55 -22.80
CA LEU A 520 1.87 26.18 -22.36
C LEU A 520 1.56 26.10 -20.84
N GLN A 521 2.18 26.98 -20.02
CA GLN A 521 1.89 27.05 -18.58
C GLN A 521 0.41 27.32 -18.25
N ASN A 522 -0.32 28.01 -19.15
CA ASN A 522 -1.70 28.45 -18.94
C ASN A 522 -2.73 27.54 -19.61
N VAL A 523 -2.28 26.58 -20.42
CA VAL A 523 -3.17 25.67 -21.17
C VAL A 523 -3.59 24.53 -20.27
N LYS A 524 -4.89 24.19 -20.29
CA LYS A 524 -5.37 22.95 -19.70
C LYS A 524 -5.03 21.78 -20.60
N LEU A 525 -4.36 20.79 -20.04
CA LEU A 525 -3.85 19.60 -20.71
C LEU A 525 -4.50 18.36 -20.15
N PRO A 526 -4.74 17.31 -20.95
CA PRO A 526 -5.26 16.05 -20.48
C PRO A 526 -4.13 15.24 -19.81
N PHE A 527 -4.28 14.95 -18.53
CA PHE A 527 -3.43 14.04 -17.76
C PHE A 527 -4.18 12.74 -17.56
N ASN A 528 -3.65 11.66 -18.11
CA ASN A 528 -4.26 10.33 -18.06
C ASN A 528 -3.44 9.45 -17.13
N SER A 529 -3.89 9.33 -15.88
CA SER A 529 -3.25 8.47 -14.88
C SER A 529 -3.93 7.10 -14.84
N ARG A 530 -3.13 6.04 -14.88
CA ARG A 530 -3.62 4.65 -14.92
C ARG A 530 -4.52 4.30 -13.73
N THR A 531 -4.15 4.74 -12.53
CA THR A 531 -4.89 4.48 -11.28
C THR A 531 -5.51 5.75 -10.69
N GLY A 532 -5.01 6.93 -11.03
CA GLY A 532 -5.50 8.22 -10.54
C GLY A 532 -6.64 8.84 -11.37
N GLY A 533 -6.94 8.24 -12.54
CA GLY A 533 -7.97 8.73 -13.47
C GLY A 533 -7.55 9.90 -14.33
N ASP A 534 -8.44 10.30 -15.23
CA ASP A 534 -8.21 11.37 -16.21
C ASP A 534 -8.60 12.73 -15.64
N ARG A 535 -7.78 13.76 -15.98
CA ARG A 535 -8.03 15.12 -15.50
C ARG A 535 -7.46 16.15 -16.47
N ASP A 536 -8.26 17.19 -16.75
CA ASP A 536 -7.83 18.36 -17.54
C ASP A 536 -7.40 19.48 -16.59
N GLU A 537 -6.08 19.76 -16.54
CA GLU A 537 -5.50 20.79 -15.68
C GLU A 537 -4.30 21.48 -16.35
N THR A 538 -3.87 22.62 -15.79
CA THR A 538 -2.57 23.19 -16.14
C THR A 538 -1.44 22.35 -15.56
N ILE A 539 -0.22 22.47 -16.09
CA ILE A 539 0.97 21.76 -15.60
C ILE A 539 1.14 21.97 -14.08
N SER A 540 1.13 23.21 -13.61
CA SER A 540 1.23 23.53 -12.17
C SER A 540 -0.01 23.07 -11.39
N GLY A 541 -1.19 23.12 -12.00
CA GLY A 541 -2.45 22.68 -11.41
C GLY A 541 -2.47 21.18 -11.13
N TYR A 542 -2.00 20.38 -12.09
CA TYR A 542 -1.96 18.92 -11.92
C TYR A 542 -0.92 18.50 -10.87
N TYR A 543 0.26 19.10 -10.85
CA TYR A 543 1.22 18.82 -9.79
C TYR A 543 0.68 19.20 -8.40
N ARG A 544 0.00 20.35 -8.28
CA ARG A 544 -0.69 20.72 -7.03
C ARG A 544 -1.78 19.73 -6.64
N TYR A 545 -2.50 19.16 -7.61
CA TYR A 545 -3.46 18.09 -7.34
C TYR A 545 -2.77 16.88 -6.70
N ILE A 546 -1.61 16.44 -7.23
CA ILE A 546 -0.84 15.32 -6.66
C ILE A 546 -0.48 15.59 -5.20
N THR A 547 0.12 16.74 -4.91
CA THR A 547 0.56 17.08 -3.54
C THR A 547 -0.62 17.27 -2.59
N THR A 548 -1.73 17.83 -3.05
CA THR A 548 -2.97 17.97 -2.26
C THR A 548 -3.57 16.61 -1.93
N GLN A 549 -3.56 15.66 -2.87
CA GLN A 549 -4.05 14.31 -2.64
C GLN A 549 -3.19 13.60 -1.58
N MET A 550 -1.86 13.67 -1.67
CA MET A 550 -0.94 13.12 -0.66
C MET A 550 -1.21 13.69 0.72
N ALA A 551 -1.37 15.01 0.83
CA ALA A 551 -1.67 15.68 2.09
C ALA A 551 -3.05 15.29 2.65
N SER A 552 -4.07 15.18 1.79
CA SER A 552 -5.42 14.78 2.17
C SER A 552 -5.48 13.33 2.67
N ASP A 553 -4.81 12.40 1.99
CA ASP A 553 -4.74 10.99 2.37
C ASP A 553 -4.04 10.83 3.72
N THR A 554 -2.96 11.59 3.95
CA THR A 554 -2.25 11.62 5.23
C THR A 554 -3.14 12.17 6.34
N GLN A 555 -3.79 13.32 6.13
CA GLN A 555 -4.65 13.94 7.14
C GLN A 555 -5.85 13.05 7.49
N SER A 556 -6.46 12.41 6.50
CA SER A 556 -7.54 11.45 6.69
C SER A 556 -7.07 10.26 7.53
N THR A 557 -5.89 9.71 7.21
CA THR A 557 -5.31 8.57 7.94
C THR A 557 -4.95 8.95 9.38
N MET A 558 -4.38 10.14 9.62
CA MET A 558 -4.11 10.67 10.97
C MET A 558 -5.39 10.77 11.81
N THR A 559 -6.47 11.29 11.24
CA THR A 559 -7.76 11.40 11.93
C THR A 559 -8.34 10.01 12.27
N GLN A 560 -8.25 9.06 11.34
CA GLN A 560 -8.67 7.68 11.59
C GLN A 560 -7.82 7.01 12.66
N ASN A 561 -6.50 7.23 12.65
CA ASN A 561 -5.58 6.66 13.64
C ASN A 561 -5.85 7.23 15.05
N ALA A 562 -6.09 8.53 15.18
CA ALA A 562 -6.48 9.15 16.46
C ALA A 562 -7.79 8.54 17.00
N THR A 563 -8.78 8.32 16.13
CA THR A 563 -10.05 7.66 16.48
C THR A 563 -9.81 6.21 16.94
N ASN A 564 -9.04 5.42 16.19
CA ASN A 564 -8.74 4.03 16.54
C ASN A 564 -7.91 3.93 17.82
N THR A 565 -7.02 4.88 18.08
CA THR A 565 -6.27 4.98 19.34
C THR A 565 -7.21 5.19 20.53
N ALA A 566 -8.19 6.08 20.43
CA ALA A 566 -9.17 6.33 21.49
C ALA A 566 -10.06 5.09 21.73
N ILE A 567 -10.51 4.42 20.66
CA ILE A 567 -11.28 3.17 20.74
C ILE A 567 -10.45 2.08 21.42
N ASN A 568 -9.21 1.86 20.98
CA ASN A 568 -8.34 0.83 21.54
C ASN A 568 -8.07 1.09 23.02
N THR A 569 -7.79 2.34 23.42
CA THR A 569 -7.61 2.73 24.82
C THR A 569 -8.83 2.38 25.67
N THR A 570 -10.04 2.69 25.16
CA THR A 570 -11.30 2.40 25.87
C THR A 570 -11.55 0.90 26.00
N VAL A 571 -11.37 0.13 24.92
CA VAL A 571 -11.58 -1.33 24.92
C VAL A 571 -10.54 -2.03 25.80
N ASN A 572 -9.28 -1.57 25.76
CA ASN A 572 -8.22 -2.10 26.60
C ASN A 572 -8.50 -1.82 28.10
N ALA A 573 -8.98 -0.61 28.45
CA ALA A 573 -9.40 -0.32 29.82
C ALA A 573 -10.56 -1.21 30.26
N GLN A 574 -11.53 -1.47 29.38
CA GLN A 574 -12.63 -2.41 29.67
C GLN A 574 -12.11 -3.83 29.90
N TRP A 575 -11.19 -4.31 29.05
CA TRP A 575 -10.54 -5.63 29.22
C TRP A 575 -9.80 -5.72 30.55
N GLN A 576 -8.98 -4.70 30.88
CA GLN A 576 -8.24 -4.66 32.13
C GLN A 576 -9.15 -4.64 33.36
N SER A 577 -10.32 -3.99 33.28
CA SER A 577 -11.28 -3.95 34.40
C SER A 577 -11.91 -5.32 34.69
N ILE A 578 -12.02 -6.20 33.66
CA ILE A 578 -12.60 -7.55 33.80
C ILE A 578 -11.50 -8.56 34.15
N SER A 579 -10.47 -8.64 33.33
CA SER A 579 -9.47 -9.71 33.34
C SER A 579 -8.18 -9.35 34.07
N GLY A 580 -7.95 -8.06 34.31
CA GLY A 580 -6.76 -7.57 34.99
C GLY A 580 -6.78 -7.83 36.51
N VAL A 581 -5.62 -7.74 37.11
CA VAL A 581 -5.44 -7.90 38.56
C VAL A 581 -5.57 -6.53 39.24
N ASN A 582 -6.57 -6.38 40.11
CA ASN A 582 -6.66 -5.23 41.00
C ASN A 582 -5.96 -5.55 42.33
N MET A 583 -4.79 -4.94 42.57
CA MET A 583 -3.96 -5.15 43.72
C MET A 583 -4.72 -4.98 45.05
N ASN A 584 -5.60 -3.96 45.16
CA ASN A 584 -6.35 -3.68 46.37
C ASN A 584 -7.40 -4.76 46.65
N GLU A 585 -8.07 -5.26 45.63
CA GLU A 585 -9.01 -6.38 45.75
C GLU A 585 -8.30 -7.66 46.14
N GLU A 586 -7.17 -7.97 45.52
CA GLU A 586 -6.41 -9.17 45.84
C GLU A 586 -5.82 -9.14 47.27
N LEU A 587 -5.33 -7.99 47.74
CA LEU A 587 -4.89 -7.84 49.14
C LEU A 587 -6.05 -8.00 50.13
N SER A 588 -7.23 -7.47 49.81
CA SER A 588 -8.44 -7.68 50.61
C SER A 588 -8.86 -9.14 50.64
N ASN A 589 -8.83 -9.82 49.50
CA ASN A 589 -9.09 -11.25 49.36
C ASN A 589 -8.08 -12.08 50.16
N LEU A 590 -6.79 -11.72 50.09
CA LEU A 590 -5.73 -12.39 50.85
C LEU A 590 -6.01 -12.34 52.36
N MET A 591 -6.35 -11.18 52.91
CA MET A 591 -6.70 -11.02 54.33
C MET A 591 -7.94 -11.86 54.71
N ARG A 592 -8.97 -11.87 53.85
CA ARG A 592 -10.17 -12.69 54.06
C ARG A 592 -9.86 -14.18 54.07
N TYR A 593 -9.03 -14.67 53.15
CA TYR A 593 -8.65 -16.08 53.09
C TYR A 593 -7.71 -16.48 54.20
N GLN A 594 -6.82 -15.60 54.68
CA GLN A 594 -6.02 -15.82 55.88
C GLN A 594 -6.92 -15.97 57.12
N SER A 595 -7.94 -15.14 57.25
CA SER A 595 -8.92 -15.25 58.32
C SER A 595 -9.70 -16.55 58.26
N SER A 596 -10.11 -16.99 57.06
CA SER A 596 -10.81 -18.25 56.82
C SER A 596 -9.93 -19.44 57.16
N TYR A 597 -8.64 -19.39 56.79
CA TYR A 597 -7.63 -20.39 57.15
C TYR A 597 -7.50 -20.52 58.69
N GLY A 598 -7.37 -19.40 59.40
CA GLY A 598 -7.30 -19.35 60.84
C GLY A 598 -8.55 -19.92 61.54
N ALA A 599 -9.74 -19.61 60.99
CA ALA A 599 -11.01 -20.15 61.49
C ALA A 599 -11.08 -21.69 61.30
N ALA A 600 -10.72 -22.21 60.12
CA ALA A 600 -10.70 -23.65 59.85
C ALA A 600 -9.67 -24.37 60.73
N ALA A 601 -8.50 -23.82 60.96
CA ALA A 601 -7.50 -24.35 61.89
C ALA A 601 -8.03 -24.39 63.33
N LYS A 602 -8.82 -23.38 63.75
CA LYS A 602 -9.46 -23.38 65.09
C LYS A 602 -10.49 -24.49 65.25
N VAL A 603 -11.26 -24.80 64.19
CA VAL A 603 -12.18 -25.97 64.21
C VAL A 603 -11.40 -27.25 64.44
N ILE A 604 -10.29 -27.46 63.73
CA ILE A 604 -9.44 -28.65 63.90
C ILE A 604 -8.91 -28.78 65.33
N THR A 605 -8.35 -27.69 65.88
CA THR A 605 -7.83 -27.70 67.26
C THR A 605 -8.93 -27.91 68.30
N THR A 606 -10.16 -27.45 68.02
CA THR A 606 -11.31 -27.72 68.91
C THR A 606 -11.71 -29.19 68.89
N VAL A 607 -11.75 -29.81 67.70
CA VAL A 607 -12.03 -31.21 67.50
C VAL A 607 -10.95 -32.07 68.15
N GLU A 608 -9.68 -31.73 68.07
CA GLU A 608 -8.56 -32.37 68.69
C GLU A 608 -8.72 -32.41 70.24
N LYS A 609 -9.09 -31.26 70.86
CA LYS A 609 -9.38 -31.16 72.27
C LYS A 609 -10.56 -32.05 72.69
N MET A 610 -11.63 -32.07 71.85
CA MET A 610 -12.78 -32.96 72.10
C MET A 610 -12.37 -34.44 72.05
N LEU A 611 -11.49 -34.81 71.12
CA LEU A 611 -10.95 -36.19 71.02
C LEU A 611 -10.07 -36.53 72.17
N SER A 612 -9.21 -35.63 72.64
CA SER A 612 -8.39 -35.82 73.86
C SER A 612 -9.26 -36.05 75.07
N THR A 613 -10.28 -35.22 75.30
CA THR A 613 -11.23 -35.36 76.41
C THR A 613 -11.96 -36.73 76.37
N LEU A 614 -12.37 -37.18 75.16
CA LEU A 614 -13.00 -38.50 75.01
C LEU A 614 -12.05 -39.67 75.33
N LEU A 615 -10.78 -39.56 75.00
CA LEU A 615 -9.75 -40.53 75.27
C LEU A 615 -9.43 -40.59 76.77
N GLU A 616 -9.43 -39.46 77.49
CA GLU A 616 -9.25 -39.31 78.90
C GLU A 616 -10.45 -39.92 79.70
N LEU A 617 -11.68 -39.83 79.15
CA LEU A 617 -12.86 -40.46 79.75
C LEU A 617 -12.88 -42.01 79.68
N LYS A 618 -12.01 -42.61 78.86
CA LYS A 618 -11.90 -44.05 78.65
C LYS A 618 -10.80 -44.71 79.51
N GLN A 619 -10.02 -43.96 80.27
CA GLN A 619 -9.11 -44.42 81.31
C GLN A 619 -9.80 -44.38 82.63
#